data_44400a8de54816d3698d7d7b0a7d5082
#
_entry.id   44400a8de54816d3698d7d7b0a7d5082
#
_cell.length_a   1.000
_cell.length_b   1.000
_cell.length_c   1.000
_cell.angle_alpha   90.00
_cell.angle_beta   90.00
_cell.angle_gamma   90.00
#
_symmetry.space_group_name_H-M   'P 1'
#
loop_
_entity.id
_entity.type
_entity.pdbx_description
1 polymer ?
#
loop_
_entity_poly.entity_id
_entity_poly.type
_entity_poly.pdbx_seq_one_letter_code
_entity_poly.pdbx_strand_id
1 'polypeptide(L)'
;MAELVHEEKFEYLQSGEGQAIIFLHGLMGTLSNFQAQVDHFSALNYQVTVPQLPLYSMPLATTSVKSLTKFLKSFVDHKGYEKVILVGNSLGGHIALMFHKMYPESVAGLVLAGSSGLYESAMGNSYPRRGDRNYIAERVRDVFYVK
;
A
#
# COMPACT_ATOMS: atom_id res chain seq x y z
N MET A 1 -16.94 -12.72 -5.42
CA MET A 1 -15.68 -12.81 -6.19
C MET A 1 -15.09 -11.41 -6.31
N ALA A 2 -13.77 -11.29 -6.22
CA ALA A 2 -13.12 -9.99 -6.40
C ALA A 2 -13.33 -9.50 -7.85
N GLU A 3 -13.68 -8.25 -7.98
CA GLU A 3 -13.90 -7.55 -9.25
C GLU A 3 -12.78 -6.56 -9.49
N LEU A 4 -12.23 -6.53 -10.71
CA LEU A 4 -11.32 -5.48 -11.15
C LEU A 4 -12.15 -4.32 -11.67
N VAL A 5 -12.01 -3.18 -11.02
CA VAL A 5 -12.77 -1.97 -11.32
C VAL A 5 -11.86 -0.89 -11.90
N HIS A 6 -12.32 -0.25 -12.96
CA HIS A 6 -11.67 0.91 -13.57
C HIS A 6 -12.64 2.09 -13.52
N GLU A 7 -12.35 3.07 -12.68
CA GLU A 7 -13.15 4.28 -12.50
C GLU A 7 -12.27 5.52 -12.54
N GLU A 8 -12.55 6.43 -13.48
CA GLU A 8 -11.77 7.66 -13.68
C GLU A 8 -10.26 7.39 -13.78
N LYS A 9 -9.49 7.78 -12.74
CA LYS A 9 -8.05 7.59 -12.63
C LYS A 9 -7.66 6.41 -11.72
N PHE A 10 -8.65 5.66 -11.23
CA PHE A 10 -8.43 4.58 -10.28
C PHE A 10 -8.65 3.21 -10.94
N GLU A 11 -7.72 2.33 -10.69
CA GLU A 11 -7.82 0.90 -10.95
C GLU A 11 -7.65 0.17 -9.63
N TYR A 12 -8.56 -0.74 -9.30
CA TYR A 12 -8.52 -1.45 -8.02
C TYR A 12 -9.28 -2.77 -8.07
N LEU A 13 -8.88 -3.72 -7.22
CA LEU A 13 -9.72 -4.87 -6.88
C LEU A 13 -10.70 -4.49 -5.79
N GLN A 14 -11.93 -5.00 -5.88
CA GLN A 14 -12.96 -4.82 -4.86
C GLN A 14 -13.70 -6.13 -4.61
N SER A 15 -14.05 -6.40 -3.35
CA SER A 15 -14.92 -7.51 -2.96
C SER A 15 -15.58 -7.24 -1.61
N GLY A 16 -16.76 -7.82 -1.41
CA GLY A 16 -17.50 -7.75 -0.15
C GLY A 16 -18.16 -6.41 0.13
N GLU A 17 -18.80 -6.34 1.29
CA GLU A 17 -19.53 -5.17 1.81
C GLU A 17 -19.24 -5.01 3.29
N GLY A 18 -19.44 -3.82 3.86
CA GLY A 18 -19.27 -3.54 5.28
C GLY A 18 -18.11 -2.57 5.55
N GLN A 19 -17.42 -2.74 6.69
CA GLN A 19 -16.30 -1.86 7.06
C GLN A 19 -15.19 -1.95 6.03
N ALA A 20 -14.75 -0.80 5.54
CA ALA A 20 -13.73 -0.72 4.51
C ALA A 20 -12.33 -1.14 5.01
N ILE A 21 -11.72 -2.08 4.31
CA ILE A 21 -10.29 -2.43 4.44
C ILE A 21 -9.60 -2.11 3.12
N ILE A 22 -8.51 -1.36 3.18
CA ILE A 22 -7.68 -1.06 2.02
C ILE A 22 -6.31 -1.72 2.18
N PHE A 23 -5.95 -2.58 1.23
CA PHE A 23 -4.62 -3.18 1.15
C PHE A 23 -3.73 -2.37 0.22
N LEU A 24 -2.52 -2.04 0.69
CA LEU A 24 -1.55 -1.22 -0.03
C LEU A 24 -0.29 -2.05 -0.31
N HIS A 25 -0.02 -2.27 -1.59
CA HIS A 25 1.12 -3.07 -2.03
C HIS A 25 2.45 -2.32 -1.93
N GLY A 26 3.55 -3.08 -1.95
CA GLY A 26 4.91 -2.54 -1.98
C GLY A 26 5.34 -2.06 -3.37
N LEU A 27 6.61 -1.60 -3.46
CA LEU A 27 7.16 -1.02 -4.70
C LEU A 27 7.08 -1.96 -5.91
N MET A 28 7.31 -3.25 -5.71
CA MET A 28 7.22 -4.28 -6.76
C MET A 28 5.95 -5.12 -6.67
N GLY A 29 4.96 -4.64 -5.93
CA GLY A 29 3.69 -5.31 -5.75
C GLY A 29 2.66 -4.93 -6.81
N THR A 30 1.66 -5.77 -6.90
CA THR A 30 0.49 -5.60 -7.77
C THR A 30 -0.79 -5.93 -6.99
N LEU A 31 -1.94 -5.74 -7.63
CA LEU A 31 -3.25 -6.08 -7.06
C LEU A 31 -3.36 -7.54 -6.60
N SER A 32 -2.74 -8.46 -7.34
CA SER A 32 -2.79 -9.90 -7.06
C SER A 32 -2.05 -10.33 -5.79
N ASN A 33 -1.19 -9.49 -5.23
CA ASN A 33 -0.46 -9.81 -4.00
C ASN A 33 -1.38 -10.08 -2.80
N PHE A 34 -2.61 -9.58 -2.84
CA PHE A 34 -3.56 -9.67 -1.73
C PHE A 34 -4.80 -10.51 -2.06
N GLN A 35 -4.77 -11.33 -3.12
CA GLN A 35 -5.95 -12.10 -3.53
C GLN A 35 -6.52 -12.96 -2.39
N ALA A 36 -5.66 -13.69 -1.67
CA ALA A 36 -6.09 -14.53 -0.54
C ALA A 36 -6.72 -13.70 0.60
N GLN A 37 -6.19 -12.51 0.87
CA GLN A 37 -6.73 -11.60 1.88
C GLN A 37 -8.06 -11.00 1.41
N VAL A 38 -8.17 -10.64 0.14
CA VAL A 38 -9.42 -10.15 -0.46
C VAL A 38 -10.52 -11.20 -0.28
N ASP A 39 -10.25 -12.45 -0.66
CA ASP A 39 -11.22 -13.54 -0.56
C ASP A 39 -11.60 -13.83 0.89
N HIS A 40 -10.63 -13.84 1.80
CA HIS A 40 -10.85 -14.12 3.22
C HIS A 40 -11.70 -13.03 3.91
N PHE A 41 -11.26 -11.78 3.82
CA PHE A 41 -11.91 -10.70 4.55
C PHE A 41 -13.26 -10.30 3.95
N SER A 42 -13.45 -10.44 2.63
CA SER A 42 -14.77 -10.21 2.03
C SER A 42 -15.82 -11.21 2.52
N ALA A 43 -15.42 -12.45 2.84
CA ALA A 43 -16.29 -13.45 3.44
C ALA A 43 -16.66 -13.14 4.91
N LEU A 44 -15.96 -12.23 5.55
CA LEU A 44 -16.17 -11.79 6.94
C LEU A 44 -16.91 -10.45 7.05
N ASN A 45 -17.67 -10.07 6.04
CA ASN A 45 -18.43 -8.81 5.97
C ASN A 45 -17.55 -7.55 6.04
N TYR A 46 -16.39 -7.59 5.40
CA TYR A 46 -15.59 -6.40 5.12
C TYR A 46 -15.69 -6.03 3.64
N GLN A 47 -15.75 -4.73 3.37
CA GLN A 47 -15.54 -4.22 2.02
C GLN A 47 -14.04 -4.08 1.79
N VAL A 48 -13.47 -4.99 1.01
CA VAL A 48 -12.04 -5.03 0.74
C VAL A 48 -11.73 -4.36 -0.58
N THR A 49 -10.77 -3.44 -0.58
CA THR A 49 -10.26 -2.80 -1.79
C THR A 49 -8.73 -2.84 -1.83
N VAL A 50 -8.18 -3.03 -3.04
CA VAL A 50 -6.74 -3.00 -3.31
C VAL A 50 -6.52 -2.03 -4.45
N PRO A 51 -6.23 -0.74 -4.20
CA PRO A 51 -5.95 0.21 -5.26
C PRO A 51 -4.59 -0.06 -5.90
N GLN A 52 -4.52 0.06 -7.23
CA GLN A 52 -3.26 0.11 -7.96
C GLN A 52 -2.57 1.44 -7.67
N LEU A 53 -1.46 1.38 -6.95
CA LEU A 53 -0.68 2.59 -6.68
C LEU A 53 -0.01 3.09 -7.97
N PRO A 54 -0.05 4.41 -8.27
CA PRO A 54 0.48 4.97 -9.51
C PRO A 54 2.01 5.10 -9.53
N LEU A 55 2.71 4.04 -9.10
CA LEU A 55 4.17 4.04 -8.90
C LEU A 55 4.95 4.28 -10.19
N TYR A 56 4.41 3.77 -11.30
CA TYR A 56 5.08 3.81 -12.61
C TYR A 56 4.40 4.75 -13.61
N SER A 57 3.21 5.28 -13.28
CA SER A 57 2.49 6.24 -14.11
C SER A 57 2.71 7.69 -13.72
N MET A 58 3.20 7.95 -12.50
CA MET A 58 3.58 9.30 -12.07
C MET A 58 4.99 9.65 -12.56
N PRO A 59 5.23 10.93 -12.93
CA PRO A 59 6.58 11.40 -13.24
C PRO A 59 7.52 11.19 -12.06
N LEU A 60 8.71 10.66 -12.31
CA LEU A 60 9.69 10.33 -11.26
C LEU A 60 9.99 11.52 -10.34
N ALA A 61 10.05 12.73 -10.90
CA ALA A 61 10.33 13.96 -10.14
C ALA A 61 9.26 14.31 -9.09
N THR A 62 8.02 13.80 -9.27
CA THR A 62 6.89 14.07 -8.37
C THR A 62 6.49 12.86 -7.55
N THR A 63 7.06 11.68 -7.82
CA THR A 63 6.77 10.45 -7.09
C THR A 63 7.43 10.48 -5.70
N SER A 64 6.61 10.48 -4.68
CA SER A 64 7.03 10.47 -3.28
C SER A 64 5.98 9.79 -2.41
N VAL A 65 6.35 9.37 -1.20
CA VAL A 65 5.37 8.83 -0.23
C VAL A 65 4.23 9.82 -0.01
N LYS A 66 4.54 11.11 0.08
CA LYS A 66 3.52 12.16 0.27
C LYS A 66 2.56 12.27 -0.91
N SER A 67 3.03 12.18 -2.16
CA SER A 67 2.15 12.20 -3.34
C SER A 67 1.30 10.94 -3.45
N LEU A 68 1.85 9.77 -3.12
CA LEU A 68 1.10 8.52 -3.05
C LEU A 68 0.05 8.54 -1.92
N THR A 69 0.36 9.16 -0.79
CA THR A 69 -0.60 9.37 0.30
C THR A 69 -1.77 10.28 -0.14
N LYS A 70 -1.49 11.33 -0.90
CA LYS A 70 -2.54 12.19 -1.47
C LYS A 70 -3.40 11.45 -2.51
N PHE A 71 -2.78 10.58 -3.31
CA PHE A 71 -3.51 9.69 -4.21
C PHE A 71 -4.46 8.78 -3.42
N LEU A 72 -3.98 8.15 -2.34
CA LEU A 72 -4.81 7.32 -1.46
C LEU A 72 -5.96 8.13 -0.84
N LYS A 73 -5.72 9.38 -0.42
CA LYS A 73 -6.80 10.25 0.10
C LYS A 73 -7.86 10.50 -0.97
N SER A 74 -7.44 10.83 -2.20
CA SER A 74 -8.38 10.99 -3.32
C SER A 74 -9.19 9.72 -3.59
N PHE A 75 -8.57 8.55 -3.45
CA PHE A 75 -9.25 7.26 -3.59
C PHE A 75 -10.29 7.03 -2.48
N VAL A 76 -9.91 7.25 -1.21
CA VAL A 76 -10.82 7.13 -0.05
C VAL A 76 -12.02 8.06 -0.21
N ASP A 77 -11.79 9.30 -0.65
CA ASP A 77 -12.85 10.28 -0.88
C ASP A 77 -13.77 9.88 -2.06
N HIS A 78 -13.18 9.40 -3.15
CA HIS A 78 -13.92 8.90 -4.31
C HIS A 78 -14.83 7.73 -3.95
N LYS A 79 -14.37 6.83 -3.08
CA LYS A 79 -15.16 5.70 -2.57
C LYS A 79 -16.19 6.11 -1.49
N GLY A 80 -16.17 7.34 -1.01
CA GLY A 80 -17.05 7.81 0.06
C GLY A 80 -16.81 7.12 1.41
N TYR A 81 -15.60 6.62 1.65
CA TYR A 81 -15.29 5.96 2.91
C TYR A 81 -15.04 6.99 4.02
N GLU A 82 -15.82 6.92 5.09
CA GLU A 82 -15.62 7.78 6.27
C GLU A 82 -14.36 7.38 7.06
N LYS A 83 -14.24 6.09 7.35
CA LYS A 83 -13.09 5.51 8.05
C LYS A 83 -12.67 4.19 7.42
N VAL A 84 -11.37 4.00 7.28
CA VAL A 84 -10.80 2.81 6.67
C VAL A 84 -9.81 2.11 7.59
N ILE A 85 -9.75 0.79 7.50
CA ILE A 85 -8.64 0.01 8.03
C ILE A 85 -7.60 -0.07 6.91
N LEU A 86 -6.38 0.40 7.18
CA LEU A 86 -5.27 0.36 6.25
C LEU A 86 -4.35 -0.81 6.56
N VAL A 87 -4.10 -1.66 5.59
CA VAL A 87 -3.16 -2.77 5.68
C VAL A 87 -2.06 -2.56 4.65
N GLY A 88 -0.86 -2.20 5.09
CA GLY A 88 0.22 -1.81 4.20
C GLY A 88 1.42 -2.74 4.28
N ASN A 89 1.90 -3.19 3.11
CA ASN A 89 3.13 -3.95 2.98
C ASN A 89 4.27 -3.07 2.46
N SER A 90 5.43 -3.10 3.14
CA SER A 90 6.64 -2.38 2.72
C SER A 90 6.37 -0.89 2.46
N LEU A 91 6.49 -0.39 1.23
CA LEU A 91 6.13 0.97 0.83
C LEU A 91 4.66 1.28 1.13
N GLY A 92 3.75 0.33 0.93
CA GLY A 92 2.33 0.48 1.29
C GLY A 92 2.13 0.77 2.77
N GLY A 93 2.95 0.16 3.64
CA GLY A 93 2.96 0.47 5.07
C GLY A 93 3.42 1.90 5.38
N HIS A 94 4.44 2.40 4.67
CA HIS A 94 4.89 3.79 4.80
C HIS A 94 3.81 4.79 4.35
N ILE A 95 3.10 4.47 3.26
CA ILE A 95 1.96 5.27 2.80
C ILE A 95 0.85 5.27 3.86
N ALA A 96 0.54 4.12 4.45
CA ALA A 96 -0.47 3.99 5.51
C ALA A 96 -0.11 4.79 6.77
N LEU A 97 1.14 4.75 7.20
CA LEU A 97 1.67 5.58 8.31
C LEU A 97 1.53 7.08 8.01
N MET A 98 1.93 7.51 6.82
CA MET A 98 1.83 8.90 6.41
C MET A 98 0.36 9.33 6.28
N PHE A 99 -0.51 8.43 5.80
CA PHE A 99 -1.95 8.68 5.71
C PHE A 99 -2.55 8.90 7.11
N HIS A 100 -2.24 8.02 8.07
CA HIS A 100 -2.68 8.19 9.44
C HIS A 100 -2.17 9.50 10.07
N LYS A 101 -0.92 9.87 9.79
CA LYS A 101 -0.35 11.14 10.26
C LYS A 101 -1.08 12.36 9.68
N MET A 102 -1.48 12.30 8.41
CA MET A 102 -2.10 13.45 7.71
C MET A 102 -3.62 13.50 7.88
N TYR A 103 -4.28 12.36 8.07
CA TYR A 103 -5.74 12.20 8.09
C TYR A 103 -6.18 11.19 9.17
N PRO A 104 -5.83 11.43 10.45
CA PRO A 104 -6.09 10.48 11.53
C PRO A 104 -7.58 10.16 11.71
N GLU A 105 -8.45 11.12 11.42
CA GLU A 105 -9.91 10.97 11.51
C GLU A 105 -10.48 9.97 10.50
N SER A 106 -9.79 9.75 9.39
CA SER A 106 -10.19 8.80 8.33
C SER A 106 -9.67 7.37 8.56
N VAL A 107 -8.98 7.10 9.68
CA VAL A 107 -8.38 5.79 9.96
C VAL A 107 -9.09 5.11 11.12
N ALA A 108 -9.67 3.94 10.85
CA ALA A 108 -10.26 3.05 11.86
C ALA A 108 -9.25 2.07 12.45
N GLY A 109 -8.23 1.69 11.68
CA GLY A 109 -7.19 0.77 12.11
C GLY A 109 -6.00 0.79 11.16
N LEU A 110 -4.84 0.34 11.66
CA LEU A 110 -3.59 0.33 10.91
C LEU A 110 -2.87 -1.00 11.15
N VAL A 111 -2.56 -1.70 10.06
CA VAL A 111 -1.76 -2.94 10.06
C VAL A 111 -0.55 -2.75 9.16
N LEU A 112 0.63 -3.01 9.70
CA LEU A 112 1.92 -2.82 9.02
C LEU A 112 2.63 -4.16 8.86
N ALA A 113 2.86 -4.58 7.62
CA ALA A 113 3.56 -5.80 7.27
C ALA A 113 4.91 -5.45 6.63
N GLY A 114 6.02 -5.64 7.36
CA GLY A 114 7.35 -5.30 6.87
C GLY A 114 7.48 -3.85 6.39
N SER A 115 6.84 -2.92 7.10
CA SER A 115 6.70 -1.52 6.66
C SER A 115 8.05 -0.81 6.59
N SER A 116 8.27 -0.06 5.52
CA SER A 116 9.27 1.01 5.52
C SER A 116 8.74 2.26 6.25
N GLY A 117 9.63 3.20 6.56
CA GLY A 117 9.26 4.45 7.24
C GLY A 117 9.22 4.38 8.76
N LEU A 118 9.46 3.22 9.36
CA LEU A 118 9.70 3.06 10.78
C LEU A 118 11.20 3.27 11.06
N TYR A 119 11.51 3.98 12.15
CA TYR A 119 12.88 4.13 12.61
C TYR A 119 13.16 3.06 13.67
N GLU A 120 14.20 2.26 13.43
CA GLU A 120 14.76 1.35 14.43
C GLU A 120 16.17 1.82 14.80
N SER A 121 16.40 2.10 16.07
CA SER A 121 17.72 2.47 16.59
C SER A 121 18.77 1.37 16.37
N ALA A 122 18.35 0.11 16.27
CA ALA A 122 19.21 -1.03 15.96
C ALA A 122 19.75 -1.05 14.53
N MET A 123 19.11 -0.33 13.60
CA MET A 123 19.57 -0.23 12.20
C MET A 123 20.87 0.57 12.03
N GLY A 124 21.32 1.27 13.07
CA GLY A 124 22.53 2.08 13.05
C GLY A 124 22.50 3.16 11.96
N ASN A 125 23.65 3.81 11.75
CA ASN A 125 23.80 4.85 10.71
C ASN A 125 24.11 4.28 9.31
N SER A 126 23.92 2.98 9.07
CA SER A 126 24.14 2.37 7.77
C SER A 126 22.96 2.70 6.85
N TYR A 127 22.97 3.89 6.28
CA TYR A 127 22.11 4.18 5.15
C TYR A 127 22.45 3.21 4.01
N PRO A 128 21.44 2.51 3.43
CA PRO A 128 21.68 1.65 2.30
C PRO A 128 22.38 2.44 1.18
N ARG A 129 23.34 1.80 0.53
CA ARG A 129 24.09 2.36 -0.61
C ARG A 129 23.15 2.53 -1.81
N ARG A 130 22.27 3.53 -1.76
CA ARG A 130 21.23 3.76 -2.77
C ARG A 130 21.75 4.04 -4.17
N GLY A 131 23.03 4.42 -4.30
CA GLY A 131 23.70 4.62 -5.58
C GLY A 131 24.52 3.40 -6.06
N ASP A 132 24.63 2.34 -5.26
CA ASP A 132 25.38 1.14 -5.61
C ASP A 132 24.47 0.12 -6.30
N ARG A 133 24.65 0.00 -7.62
CA ARG A 133 23.86 -0.92 -8.45
C ARG A 133 23.98 -2.38 -8.01
N ASN A 134 25.18 -2.81 -7.63
CA ASN A 134 25.41 -4.19 -7.22
C ASN A 134 24.74 -4.50 -5.88
N TYR A 135 24.86 -3.58 -4.92
CA TYR A 135 24.17 -3.67 -3.65
C TYR A 135 22.66 -3.75 -3.83
N ILE A 136 22.09 -2.87 -4.68
CA ILE A 136 20.65 -2.87 -4.96
C ILE A 136 20.23 -4.20 -5.62
N ALA A 137 20.99 -4.68 -6.61
CA ALA A 137 20.68 -5.94 -7.29
C ALA A 137 20.71 -7.15 -6.34
N GLU A 138 21.66 -7.17 -5.40
CA GLU A 138 21.72 -8.19 -4.35
C GLU A 138 20.49 -8.13 -3.45
N ARG A 139 20.12 -6.94 -2.93
CA ARG A 139 18.94 -6.77 -2.08
C ARG A 139 17.63 -7.11 -2.80
N VAL A 140 17.53 -6.80 -4.09
CA VAL A 140 16.36 -7.21 -4.89
C VAL A 140 16.26 -8.73 -4.97
N ARG A 141 17.37 -9.46 -5.16
CA ARG A 141 17.34 -10.94 -5.14
C ARG A 141 16.89 -11.51 -3.81
N ASP A 142 17.28 -10.89 -2.69
CA ASP A 142 16.88 -11.33 -1.35
C ASP A 142 15.36 -11.22 -1.11
N VAL A 143 14.67 -10.35 -1.85
CA VAL A 143 13.22 -10.14 -1.74
C VAL A 143 12.42 -11.21 -2.50
N PHE A 144 13.01 -11.79 -3.55
CA PHE A 144 12.32 -12.80 -4.34
C PHE A 144 12.69 -14.20 -3.87
N TYR A 145 11.69 -14.92 -3.34
CA TYR A 145 11.82 -16.33 -3.06
C TYR A 145 11.71 -17.11 -4.39
N VAL A 146 12.85 -17.59 -4.88
CA VAL A 146 12.90 -18.53 -6.00
C VAL A 146 13.00 -19.93 -5.41
N LYS A 147 11.95 -20.74 -5.61
CA LYS A 147 12.00 -22.18 -5.33
C LYS A 147 12.84 -22.88 -6.40
#